data_5618ddd0808d6912e827f991e0056986
#
_entry.id   5618ddd0808d6912e827f991e0056986
#
_cell.length_a   1.000
_cell.length_b   1.000
_cell.length_c   1.000
_cell.angle_alpha   90.00
_cell.angle_beta   90.00
_cell.angle_gamma   90.00
#
_symmetry.space_group_name_H-M   'P 1'
#
loop_
_entity.id
_entity.type
_entity.pdbx_description
1 polymer ?
#
loop_
_entity_poly.entity_id
_entity_poly.type
_entity_poly.pdbx_seq_one_letter_code
_entity_poly.pdbx_strand_id
1 'polypeptide(L)'
;MRTVSMIGLFIWIVLATGVNGMTQVSSGSEKLHEQKGIACEGCHRKSQQEPVSPETCSGCHGSYQKLGESNKGRFPNPHDSHLGEIRCTLCHHVHKASEMYCNRCHSFDLKVP
;
A
#
# COMPACT_ATOMS: atom_id res chain seq x y z
N MET A 1 -26.85 -68.44 23.59
CA MET A 1 -26.06 -67.31 24.12
C MET A 1 -25.56 -66.50 22.93
N ARG A 2 -26.11 -65.32 22.67
CA ARG A 2 -25.78 -64.47 21.52
C ARG A 2 -24.97 -63.29 22.04
N THR A 3 -23.69 -63.25 21.66
CA THR A 3 -22.81 -62.12 21.94
C THR A 3 -23.06 -61.01 20.89
N VAL A 4 -23.54 -59.85 21.36
CA VAL A 4 -23.72 -58.67 20.54
C VAL A 4 -22.38 -57.92 20.52
N SER A 5 -21.75 -57.86 19.36
CA SER A 5 -20.53 -57.07 19.12
C SER A 5 -20.93 -55.63 18.88
N MET A 6 -20.58 -54.75 19.80
CA MET A 6 -20.75 -53.32 19.63
C MET A 6 -19.54 -52.75 18.86
N ILE A 7 -19.76 -52.44 17.57
CA ILE A 7 -18.77 -51.75 16.73
C ILE A 7 -18.95 -50.26 17.05
N GLY A 8 -17.96 -49.72 17.78
CA GLY A 8 -17.91 -48.28 18.09
C GLY A 8 -17.52 -47.49 16.84
N LEU A 9 -18.44 -46.64 16.39
CA LEU A 9 -18.22 -45.73 15.28
C LEU A 9 -17.48 -44.48 15.81
N PHE A 10 -16.15 -44.44 15.62
CA PHE A 10 -15.37 -43.22 15.88
C PHE A 10 -15.60 -42.22 14.77
N ILE A 11 -16.42 -41.24 15.03
CA ILE A 11 -16.58 -40.06 14.15
C ILE A 11 -15.42 -39.12 14.41
N TRP A 12 -14.47 -39.08 13.47
CA TRP A 12 -13.42 -38.05 13.44
C TRP A 12 -14.04 -36.74 12.98
N ILE A 13 -14.30 -35.82 13.94
CA ILE A 13 -14.64 -34.44 13.62
C ILE A 13 -13.34 -33.73 13.27
N VAL A 14 -13.07 -33.57 11.96
CA VAL A 14 -12.00 -32.71 11.46
C VAL A 14 -12.49 -31.27 11.63
N LEU A 15 -12.03 -30.62 12.69
CA LEU A 15 -12.15 -29.18 12.86
C LEU A 15 -11.22 -28.52 11.82
N ALA A 16 -11.77 -28.17 10.66
CA ALA A 16 -11.13 -27.31 9.70
C ALA A 16 -11.03 -25.92 10.31
N THR A 17 -9.93 -25.62 11.00
CA THR A 17 -9.57 -24.23 11.35
C THR A 17 -9.26 -23.51 10.06
N GLY A 18 -10.26 -22.80 9.54
CA GLY A 18 -10.08 -21.88 8.42
C GLY A 18 -9.09 -20.80 8.84
N VAL A 19 -7.85 -20.94 8.43
CA VAL A 19 -6.88 -19.84 8.46
C VAL A 19 -7.39 -18.82 7.44
N ASN A 20 -8.12 -17.82 7.93
CA ASN A 20 -8.40 -16.62 7.15
C ASN A 20 -7.06 -15.92 6.93
N GLY A 21 -6.32 -16.35 5.91
CA GLY A 21 -5.20 -15.61 5.39
C GLY A 21 -5.76 -14.27 4.89
N MET A 22 -5.56 -13.22 5.68
CA MET A 22 -5.70 -11.85 5.19
C MET A 22 -4.68 -11.73 4.06
N THR A 23 -5.13 -11.93 2.84
CA THR A 23 -4.38 -11.52 1.65
C THR A 23 -4.25 -10.01 1.76
N GLN A 24 -3.11 -9.55 2.23
CA GLN A 24 -2.71 -8.16 2.10
C GLN A 24 -2.67 -7.89 0.60
N VAL A 25 -3.62 -7.10 0.14
CA VAL A 25 -3.58 -6.56 -1.22
C VAL A 25 -2.49 -5.51 -1.21
N SER A 26 -1.25 -5.94 -1.46
CA SER A 26 -0.15 -5.02 -1.64
C SER A 26 -0.50 -4.10 -2.80
N SER A 27 -0.42 -2.79 -2.58
CA SER A 27 -0.61 -1.81 -3.63
C SER A 27 0.49 -1.93 -4.68
N GLY A 28 0.23 -1.49 -5.89
CA GLY A 28 1.23 -1.55 -6.97
C GLY A 28 2.56 -0.89 -6.61
N SER A 29 2.55 0.18 -5.81
CA SER A 29 3.77 0.91 -5.42
C SER A 29 4.63 0.16 -4.40
N GLU A 30 4.07 -0.55 -3.44
CA GLU A 30 4.83 -1.44 -2.55
C GLU A 30 5.60 -2.49 -3.37
N LYS A 31 4.89 -3.19 -4.23
CA LYS A 31 5.45 -4.24 -5.08
C LYS A 31 6.55 -3.72 -6.01
N LEU A 32 6.41 -2.50 -6.52
CA LEU A 32 7.44 -1.86 -7.34
C LEU A 32 8.71 -1.55 -6.54
N HIS A 33 8.58 -1.09 -5.30
CA HIS A 33 9.72 -0.85 -4.42
C HIS A 33 10.44 -2.15 -4.04
N GLU A 34 9.69 -3.20 -3.71
CA GLU A 34 10.25 -4.53 -3.45
C GLU A 34 11.04 -5.08 -4.66
N GLN A 35 10.49 -4.94 -5.87
CA GLN A 35 11.18 -5.35 -7.11
C GLN A 35 12.48 -4.58 -7.37
N LYS A 36 12.62 -3.39 -6.80
CA LYS A 36 13.86 -2.59 -6.84
C LYS A 36 14.81 -2.88 -5.67
N GLY A 37 14.48 -3.88 -4.85
CA GLY A 37 15.31 -4.27 -3.71
C GLY A 37 15.19 -3.33 -2.50
N ILE A 38 14.13 -2.53 -2.44
CA ILE A 38 13.87 -1.63 -1.31
C ILE A 38 13.04 -2.40 -0.29
N ALA A 39 13.68 -2.78 0.80
CA ALA A 39 13.06 -3.45 1.93
C ALA A 39 12.30 -2.44 2.84
N CYS A 40 11.53 -2.95 3.79
CA CYS A 40 10.73 -2.15 4.72
C CYS A 40 11.57 -1.08 5.45
N GLU A 41 12.78 -1.43 5.84
CA GLU A 41 13.73 -0.56 6.55
C GLU A 41 14.26 0.59 5.67
N GLY A 42 14.16 0.46 4.35
CA GLY A 42 14.51 1.53 3.41
C GLY A 42 13.61 2.76 3.58
N CYS A 43 12.37 2.54 4.01
CA CYS A 43 11.40 3.58 4.31
C CYS A 43 11.19 3.78 5.82
N HIS A 44 11.05 2.69 6.58
CA HIS A 44 10.77 2.68 8.02
C HIS A 44 12.06 2.52 8.83
N ARG A 45 12.78 3.61 9.01
CA ARG A 45 14.11 3.59 9.65
C ARG A 45 14.10 3.28 11.15
N LYS A 46 13.02 3.65 11.86
CA LYS A 46 12.90 3.47 13.30
C LYS A 46 11.89 2.40 13.67
N SER A 47 10.71 2.45 13.08
CA SER A 47 9.61 1.56 13.38
C SER A 47 8.61 1.56 12.22
N GLN A 48 8.01 0.41 11.93
CA GLN A 48 6.96 0.28 10.90
C GLN A 48 5.65 0.99 11.29
N GLN A 49 5.48 1.33 12.56
CA GLN A 49 4.31 2.06 13.06
C GLN A 49 4.44 3.58 12.88
N GLU A 50 5.65 4.10 12.66
CA GLU A 50 5.85 5.52 12.44
C GLU A 50 5.60 5.90 10.97
N PRO A 51 4.91 7.04 10.74
CA PRO A 51 4.75 7.56 9.39
C PRO A 51 6.10 7.88 8.73
N VAL A 52 6.25 7.50 7.48
CA VAL A 52 7.44 7.83 6.69
C VAL A 52 7.46 9.33 6.37
N SER A 53 8.62 9.96 6.56
CA SER A 53 8.78 11.39 6.26
C SER A 53 8.92 11.65 4.76
N PRO A 54 8.52 12.83 4.28
CA PRO A 54 8.69 13.22 2.87
C PRO A 54 10.13 13.17 2.38
N GLU A 55 11.10 13.45 3.26
CA GLU A 55 12.53 13.41 2.96
C GLU A 55 13.01 12.00 2.57
N THR A 56 12.39 10.97 3.13
CA THR A 56 12.68 9.58 2.75
C THR A 56 12.31 9.33 1.29
N CYS A 57 11.18 9.84 0.85
CA CYS A 57 10.74 9.72 -0.53
C CYS A 57 11.62 10.54 -1.48
N SER A 58 11.86 11.81 -1.15
CA SER A 58 12.61 12.75 -1.98
C SER A 58 14.10 12.39 -2.08
N GLY A 59 14.63 11.62 -1.15
CA GLY A 59 16.00 11.09 -1.21
C GLY A 59 16.28 10.23 -2.45
N CYS A 60 15.26 9.58 -3.00
CA CYS A 60 15.37 8.79 -4.23
C CYS A 60 14.62 9.44 -5.41
N HIS A 61 13.42 10.00 -5.16
CA HIS A 61 12.56 10.57 -6.20
C HIS A 61 12.90 12.02 -6.59
N GLY A 62 13.74 12.69 -5.81
CA GLY A 62 14.09 14.09 -5.99
C GLY A 62 13.16 15.05 -5.24
N SER A 63 13.52 16.33 -5.24
CA SER A 63 12.73 17.36 -4.56
C SER A 63 11.35 17.55 -5.19
N TYR A 64 10.42 18.10 -4.41
CA TYR A 64 9.07 18.42 -4.87
C TYR A 64 9.10 19.35 -6.09
N GLN A 65 9.98 20.36 -6.09
CA GLN A 65 10.20 21.25 -7.22
C GLN A 65 10.65 20.48 -8.47
N LYS A 66 11.63 19.57 -8.33
CA LYS A 66 12.11 18.76 -9.46
C LYS A 66 11.00 17.89 -10.06
N LEU A 67 10.10 17.37 -9.22
CA LEU A 67 8.93 16.62 -9.67
C LEU A 67 7.95 17.55 -10.42
N GLY A 68 7.75 18.78 -9.94
CA GLY A 68 6.97 19.81 -10.64
C GLY A 68 7.53 20.10 -12.03
N GLU A 69 8.84 20.31 -12.13
CA GLU A 69 9.54 20.56 -13.39
C GLU A 69 9.40 19.38 -14.36
N SER A 70 9.54 18.14 -13.86
CA SER A 70 9.40 16.93 -14.68
C SER A 70 8.00 16.72 -15.24
N ASN A 71 7.00 17.31 -14.59
CA ASN A 71 5.60 17.30 -15.02
C ASN A 71 5.17 18.60 -15.74
N LYS A 72 6.13 19.46 -16.08
CA LYS A 72 5.84 20.71 -16.80
C LYS A 72 5.11 20.44 -18.12
N GLY A 73 4.03 21.17 -18.35
CA GLY A 73 3.17 20.99 -19.51
C GLY A 73 2.03 19.98 -19.31
N ARG A 74 1.97 19.26 -18.19
CA ARG A 74 0.78 18.50 -17.81
C ARG A 74 -0.22 19.39 -17.08
N PHE A 75 -1.50 19.16 -17.32
CA PHE A 75 -2.58 19.82 -16.58
C PHE A 75 -3.58 18.78 -16.05
N PRO A 76 -3.84 18.78 -14.74
CA PRO A 76 -3.13 19.55 -13.74
C PRO A 76 -1.69 19.06 -13.53
N ASN A 77 -0.79 19.95 -13.06
CA ASN A 77 0.50 19.54 -12.52
C ASN A 77 0.38 19.41 -10.99
N PRO A 78 0.28 18.21 -10.44
CA PRO A 78 0.04 18.03 -9.02
C PRO A 78 1.22 18.45 -8.12
N HIS A 79 2.44 18.52 -8.69
CA HIS A 79 3.63 18.93 -7.96
C HIS A 79 3.99 20.41 -8.18
N ASP A 80 3.16 21.15 -8.90
CA ASP A 80 3.26 22.61 -9.08
C ASP A 80 1.83 23.16 -9.08
N SER A 81 1.22 23.19 -7.92
CA SER A 81 -0.17 23.56 -7.72
C SER A 81 -0.33 24.73 -6.75
N HIS A 82 -1.52 25.31 -6.70
CA HIS A 82 -1.85 26.38 -5.76
C HIS A 82 -1.75 26.01 -4.27
N LEU A 83 -1.63 24.68 -3.95
CA LEU A 83 -1.43 24.21 -2.59
C LEU A 83 0.05 24.29 -2.15
N GLY A 84 0.97 24.56 -3.09
CA GLY A 84 2.39 24.49 -2.83
C GLY A 84 2.87 23.06 -2.55
N GLU A 85 3.93 22.95 -1.76
CA GLU A 85 4.49 21.65 -1.38
C GLU A 85 3.61 20.95 -0.33
N ILE A 86 3.02 19.83 -0.69
CA ILE A 86 2.16 19.02 0.17
C ILE A 86 2.81 17.65 0.42
N ARG A 87 2.37 16.94 1.46
CA ARG A 87 2.93 15.62 1.80
C ARG A 87 2.66 14.61 0.69
N CYS A 88 3.70 13.86 0.30
CA CYS A 88 3.62 12.82 -0.73
C CYS A 88 2.48 11.81 -0.45
N THR A 89 2.30 11.47 0.82
CA THR A 89 1.31 10.50 1.29
C THR A 89 -0.15 10.98 1.22
N LEU A 90 -0.42 12.22 0.81
CA LEU A 90 -1.78 12.66 0.51
C LEU A 90 -2.31 12.06 -0.79
N CYS A 91 -1.40 11.73 -1.72
CA CYS A 91 -1.75 11.13 -2.99
C CYS A 91 -1.13 9.74 -3.15
N HIS A 92 0.17 9.61 -2.84
CA HIS A 92 0.91 8.37 -3.02
C HIS A 92 0.85 7.49 -1.76
N HIS A 93 0.22 6.34 -1.90
CA HIS A 93 0.14 5.35 -0.84
C HIS A 93 0.94 4.11 -1.22
N VAL A 94 1.86 3.69 -0.35
CA VAL A 94 2.67 2.49 -0.59
C VAL A 94 1.86 1.22 -0.32
N HIS A 95 1.12 1.18 0.78
CA HIS A 95 0.40 0.00 1.27
C HIS A 95 -1.09 -0.07 0.90
N LYS A 96 -1.59 0.88 0.13
CA LYS A 96 -2.97 0.91 -0.39
C LYS A 96 -3.00 1.61 -1.74
N ALA A 97 -4.14 1.62 -2.40
CA ALA A 97 -4.33 2.35 -3.65
C ALA A 97 -4.09 3.85 -3.46
N SER A 98 -3.30 4.43 -4.38
CA SER A 98 -3.06 5.87 -4.45
C SER A 98 -4.33 6.61 -4.89
N GLU A 99 -4.47 7.87 -4.49
CA GLU A 99 -5.66 8.68 -4.77
C GLU A 99 -5.29 10.10 -5.20
N MET A 100 -6.10 10.71 -6.05
CA MET A 100 -5.90 12.10 -6.45
C MET A 100 -6.50 13.04 -5.39
N TYR A 101 -5.65 13.56 -4.49
CA TYR A 101 -6.08 14.45 -3.40
C TYR A 101 -6.85 15.69 -3.90
N CYS A 102 -6.48 16.22 -5.06
CA CYS A 102 -7.15 17.39 -5.66
C CYS A 102 -8.64 17.15 -5.94
N ASN A 103 -9.06 15.89 -6.10
CA ASN A 103 -10.46 15.54 -6.37
C ASN A 103 -11.38 15.71 -5.16
N ARG A 104 -10.85 16.17 -4.04
CA ARG A 104 -11.69 16.66 -2.92
C ARG A 104 -12.42 17.96 -3.26
N CYS A 105 -11.90 18.75 -4.20
CA CYS A 105 -12.47 20.02 -4.65
C CYS A 105 -12.64 20.08 -6.17
N HIS A 106 -11.89 19.30 -6.92
CA HIS A 106 -11.88 19.26 -8.38
C HIS A 106 -12.34 17.89 -8.90
N SER A 107 -12.51 17.78 -10.21
CA SER A 107 -12.83 16.51 -10.89
C SER A 107 -11.81 16.30 -12.00
N PHE A 108 -10.61 15.83 -11.62
CA PHE A 108 -9.56 15.51 -12.58
C PHE A 108 -9.55 13.99 -12.86
N ASP A 109 -9.47 13.64 -14.12
CA ASP A 109 -9.24 12.24 -14.57
C ASP A 109 -7.73 11.98 -14.67
N LEU A 110 -7.04 12.06 -13.52
CA LEU A 110 -5.61 11.79 -13.40
C LEU A 110 -5.38 10.63 -12.43
N LYS A 111 -4.71 9.59 -12.92
CA LYS A 111 -4.32 8.46 -12.08
C LYS A 111 -3.00 8.76 -11.38
N VAL A 112 -2.97 8.54 -10.10
CA VAL A 112 -1.77 8.58 -9.28
C VAL A 112 -1.12 7.21 -9.31
N PRO A 113 0.16 7.11 -9.69
CA PRO A 113 0.88 5.85 -9.76
C PRO A 113 1.13 5.20 -8.39
#